data_24a683b8077980d44a322beaaa42d7bc
#
_entry.id   24a683b8077980d44a322beaaa42d7bc
#
_cell.length_a   1.000
_cell.length_b   1.000
_cell.length_c   1.000
_cell.angle_alpha   90.00
_cell.angle_beta   90.00
_cell.angle_gamma   90.00
#
_symmetry.space_group_name_H-M   'P 1'
#
loop_
_entity.id
_entity.type
_entity.pdbx_description
1 polymer ?
#
loop_
_entity_poly.entity_id
_entity_poly.type
_entity_poly.pdbx_seq_one_letter_code
_entity_poly.pdbx_strand_id
1 'polypeptide(L)'
;MLKNKYFILSVFFVVLFSCSEDNSTPDSSDNYNRVDLLSNLVNNIIIPSHQNFDDELGLFENSLNAFTDDRSLSNLEELQMQFVETYKAWQHIEMFNIGYAEEIYYASKMNIYPANVSRINENINSNNIDLDNNPNQFSAQGFPAIDYLLFGIAGDTNETILSIYTQDQQNNLTLNYLTILILKMITNTDSVIDYWEQNKDDFINSSGNTSSSSLNMLANDFVYYYEKGLRANKIGIPAGVWSGEYPDKVEAYFKGDISKLLTLEALEACDKFFRGIHFNGQTDGEGLYDYLAYLDDTNYSDSSMFIGLQDDITSSFDNSVEKVNSLNDNFSTQILTENIKMLEAFDVIQQGVVRLKTNMLSILGISVDYYDADGD
;
A
#
# COMPACT_ATOMS: atom_id res chain seq x y z
N MET A 1 -14.96 32.71 -82.90
CA MET A 1 -16.32 32.67 -82.31
C MET A 1 -16.29 31.88 -81.03
N LEU A 2 -16.19 32.53 -79.84
CA LEU A 2 -16.19 31.97 -78.55
C LEU A 2 -17.63 31.71 -78.12
N LYS A 3 -17.91 30.47 -77.64
CA LYS A 3 -19.15 30.17 -76.92
C LYS A 3 -18.79 29.92 -75.46
N ASN A 4 -19.17 30.85 -74.57
CA ASN A 4 -19.17 30.69 -73.13
C ASN A 4 -20.20 29.64 -72.71
N LYS A 5 -19.77 28.63 -71.95
CA LYS A 5 -20.66 27.76 -71.15
C LYS A 5 -20.50 28.15 -69.71
N TYR A 6 -21.52 28.75 -69.16
CA TYR A 6 -21.63 28.96 -67.71
C TYR A 6 -21.99 27.61 -67.08
N PHE A 7 -21.12 27.13 -66.15
CA PHE A 7 -21.38 25.96 -65.31
C PHE A 7 -21.91 26.47 -63.96
N ILE A 8 -23.21 26.30 -63.77
CA ILE A 8 -23.86 26.64 -62.50
C ILE A 8 -23.58 25.49 -61.52
N LEU A 9 -22.73 25.74 -60.54
CA LEU A 9 -22.45 24.83 -59.41
C LEU A 9 -23.53 25.04 -58.35
N SER A 10 -24.52 24.13 -58.29
CA SER A 10 -25.54 24.13 -57.26
C SER A 10 -24.95 23.51 -55.98
N VAL A 11 -24.65 24.38 -54.98
CA VAL A 11 -24.23 23.93 -53.66
C VAL A 11 -25.46 23.48 -52.89
N PHE A 12 -25.57 22.16 -52.70
CA PHE A 12 -26.61 21.57 -51.87
C PHE A 12 -26.16 21.63 -50.40
N PHE A 13 -26.73 22.55 -49.64
CA PHE A 13 -26.48 22.72 -48.23
C PHE A 13 -27.30 21.65 -47.50
N VAL A 14 -26.66 20.49 -47.15
CA VAL A 14 -27.27 19.49 -46.30
C VAL A 14 -27.10 19.96 -44.85
N VAL A 15 -28.14 20.50 -44.27
CA VAL A 15 -28.24 20.75 -42.82
C VAL A 15 -28.47 19.41 -42.15
N LEU A 16 -27.41 18.83 -41.66
CA LEU A 16 -27.50 17.71 -40.70
C LEU A 16 -28.02 18.28 -39.38
N PHE A 17 -29.29 18.12 -39.11
CA PHE A 17 -29.81 18.15 -37.75
C PHE A 17 -29.22 16.91 -37.04
N SER A 18 -28.10 17.06 -36.37
CA SER A 18 -27.68 16.18 -35.32
C SER A 18 -28.65 16.39 -34.17
N CYS A 19 -29.66 15.55 -34.03
CA CYS A 19 -30.25 15.31 -32.73
C CYS A 19 -29.13 14.73 -31.87
N SER A 20 -28.53 15.53 -31.00
CA SER A 20 -27.94 15.02 -29.80
C SER A 20 -29.14 14.49 -28.98
N GLU A 21 -29.37 13.18 -29.01
CA GLU A 21 -30.00 12.55 -27.87
C GLU A 21 -29.06 12.89 -26.70
N ASP A 22 -29.48 13.81 -25.86
CA ASP A 22 -29.03 13.88 -24.49
C ASP A 22 -29.41 12.53 -23.86
N ASN A 23 -28.51 11.54 -24.01
CA ASN A 23 -28.37 10.51 -23.04
C ASN A 23 -27.80 11.19 -21.78
N SER A 24 -28.62 12.00 -21.13
CA SER A 24 -28.53 12.21 -19.71
C SER A 24 -28.75 10.84 -19.10
N THR A 25 -27.67 10.06 -18.92
CA THR A 25 -27.62 9.13 -17.80
C THR A 25 -28.25 9.89 -16.63
N PRO A 26 -29.25 9.34 -15.94
CA PRO A 26 -29.74 9.97 -14.74
C PRO A 26 -28.50 10.31 -13.92
N ASP A 27 -28.35 11.57 -13.57
CA ASP A 27 -27.40 12.00 -12.55
C ASP A 27 -27.93 11.38 -11.25
N SER A 28 -27.63 10.09 -11.06
CA SER A 28 -27.93 9.34 -9.86
C SER A 28 -26.92 9.72 -8.80
N SER A 29 -26.82 11.05 -8.53
CA SER A 29 -26.12 11.51 -7.37
C SER A 29 -26.92 11.00 -6.17
N ASP A 30 -26.39 9.98 -5.51
CA ASP A 30 -26.84 9.68 -4.17
C ASP A 30 -26.63 10.94 -3.31
N ASN A 31 -27.40 11.09 -2.25
CA ASN A 31 -27.31 12.25 -1.35
C ASN A 31 -26.39 11.97 -0.16
N TYR A 32 -25.47 10.99 -0.28
CA TYR A 32 -24.54 10.66 0.80
C TYR A 32 -23.54 11.79 1.05
N ASN A 33 -23.24 12.06 2.31
CA ASN A 33 -22.29 13.11 2.69
C ASN A 33 -20.82 12.64 2.59
N ARG A 34 -20.28 12.63 1.37
CA ARG A 34 -18.89 12.24 1.12
C ARG A 34 -17.86 13.15 1.79
N VAL A 35 -18.21 14.38 2.13
CA VAL A 35 -17.30 15.29 2.84
C VAL A 35 -17.05 14.78 4.27
N ASP A 36 -18.08 14.32 4.99
CA ASP A 36 -17.93 13.78 6.34
C ASP A 36 -17.11 12.49 6.31
N LEU A 37 -17.36 11.60 5.34
CA LEU A 37 -16.57 10.39 5.12
C LEU A 37 -15.09 10.74 4.85
N LEU A 38 -14.80 11.62 3.90
CA LEU A 38 -13.42 12.03 3.58
C LEU A 38 -12.76 12.73 4.76
N SER A 39 -13.51 13.56 5.49
CA SER A 39 -13.02 14.21 6.72
C SER A 39 -12.62 13.20 7.78
N ASN A 40 -13.43 12.15 7.99
CA ASN A 40 -13.08 11.08 8.92
C ASN A 40 -11.84 10.32 8.46
N LEU A 41 -11.82 9.85 7.21
CA LEU A 41 -10.69 9.07 6.69
C LEU A 41 -9.37 9.84 6.76
N VAL A 42 -9.37 11.13 6.38
CA VAL A 42 -8.15 11.95 6.36
C VAL A 42 -7.71 12.32 7.78
N ASN A 43 -8.60 12.91 8.58
CA ASN A 43 -8.22 13.50 9.87
C ASN A 43 -8.06 12.48 10.99
N ASN A 44 -8.75 11.33 10.93
CA ASN A 44 -8.78 10.37 12.03
C ASN A 44 -8.09 9.03 11.70
N ILE A 45 -7.74 8.79 10.43
CA ILE A 45 -7.05 7.56 10.01
C ILE A 45 -5.75 7.88 9.30
N ILE A 46 -5.77 8.56 8.14
CA ILE A 46 -4.59 8.75 7.29
C ILE A 46 -3.51 9.58 8.00
N ILE A 47 -3.84 10.78 8.44
CA ILE A 47 -2.86 11.66 9.11
C ILE A 47 -2.35 11.05 10.42
N PRO A 48 -3.22 10.55 11.34
CA PRO A 48 -2.74 9.93 12.57
C PRO A 48 -1.87 8.69 12.36
N SER A 49 -2.16 7.85 11.36
CA SER A 49 -1.31 6.70 11.05
C SER A 49 0.07 7.10 10.51
N HIS A 50 0.15 8.15 9.68
CA HIS A 50 1.43 8.68 9.23
C HIS A 50 2.24 9.31 10.39
N GLN A 51 1.56 10.04 11.29
CA GLN A 51 2.21 10.59 12.49
C GLN A 51 2.74 9.49 13.40
N ASN A 52 1.97 8.42 13.62
CA ASN A 52 2.45 7.27 14.39
C ASN A 52 3.67 6.59 13.72
N PHE A 53 3.67 6.47 12.38
CA PHE A 53 4.81 5.91 11.68
C PHE A 53 6.06 6.80 11.79
N ASP A 54 5.88 8.12 11.76
CA ASP A 54 6.96 9.11 12.00
C ASP A 54 7.52 9.01 13.42
N ASP A 55 6.64 8.89 14.41
CA ASP A 55 7.06 8.68 15.81
C ASP A 55 7.90 7.39 15.95
N GLU A 56 7.48 6.28 15.32
CA GLU A 56 8.23 5.02 15.32
C GLU A 56 9.56 5.12 14.56
N LEU A 57 9.63 5.89 13.48
CA LEU A 57 10.90 6.20 12.79
C LEU A 57 11.84 7.02 13.67
N GLY A 58 11.31 7.97 14.45
CA GLY A 58 12.08 8.74 15.42
C GLY A 58 12.65 7.85 16.54
N LEU A 59 11.89 6.87 17.04
CA LEU A 59 12.38 5.87 17.99
C LEU A 59 13.45 4.96 17.33
N PHE A 60 13.28 4.61 16.08
CA PHE A 60 14.24 3.81 15.32
C PHE A 60 15.56 4.57 15.11
N GLU A 61 15.52 5.87 14.79
CA GLU A 61 16.69 6.72 14.75
C GLU A 61 17.41 6.81 16.10
N ASN A 62 16.66 6.95 17.20
CA ASN A 62 17.24 6.98 18.54
C ASN A 62 17.97 5.66 18.88
N SER A 63 17.41 4.49 18.53
CA SER A 63 18.05 3.21 18.75
C SER A 63 19.28 3.02 17.83
N LEU A 64 19.23 3.54 16.59
CA LEU A 64 20.40 3.61 15.71
C LEU A 64 21.54 4.46 16.28
N ASN A 65 21.21 5.64 16.85
CA ASN A 65 22.19 6.52 17.46
C ASN A 65 22.83 5.85 18.69
N ALA A 66 22.04 5.20 19.56
CA ALA A 66 22.55 4.45 20.70
C ALA A 66 23.49 3.30 20.24
N PHE A 67 23.14 2.57 19.18
CA PHE A 67 24.00 1.54 18.61
C PHE A 67 25.24 2.10 17.95
N THR A 68 25.18 3.27 17.36
CA THR A 68 26.33 3.94 16.74
C THR A 68 27.35 4.38 17.81
N ASP A 69 26.87 4.89 18.94
CA ASP A 69 27.69 5.35 20.06
C ASP A 69 28.33 4.18 20.84
N ASP A 70 27.57 3.12 21.06
CA ASP A 70 28.01 1.88 21.73
C ASP A 70 27.51 0.64 20.96
N ARG A 71 28.41 0.04 20.16
CA ARG A 71 28.13 -1.15 19.35
C ARG A 71 28.17 -2.41 20.21
N SER A 72 27.28 -2.46 21.17
CA SER A 72 27.07 -3.62 22.04
C SER A 72 25.97 -4.53 21.52
N LEU A 73 25.92 -5.77 22.01
CA LEU A 73 24.86 -6.73 21.67
C LEU A 73 23.49 -6.21 22.09
N SER A 74 23.40 -5.60 23.28
CA SER A 74 22.14 -5.06 23.79
C SER A 74 21.58 -3.94 22.89
N ASN A 75 22.44 -3.03 22.39
CA ASN A 75 21.99 -1.94 21.52
C ASN A 75 21.64 -2.45 20.10
N LEU A 76 22.30 -3.52 19.63
CA LEU A 76 21.87 -4.19 18.38
C LEU A 76 20.49 -4.80 18.53
N GLU A 77 20.24 -5.52 19.63
CA GLU A 77 18.94 -6.14 19.92
C GLU A 77 17.82 -5.10 20.06
N GLU A 78 18.11 -3.96 20.67
CA GLU A 78 17.16 -2.84 20.77
C GLU A 78 16.86 -2.24 19.39
N LEU A 79 17.89 -2.04 18.55
CA LEU A 79 17.73 -1.57 17.17
C LEU A 79 16.91 -2.56 16.32
N GLN A 80 17.14 -3.85 16.49
CA GLN A 80 16.38 -4.92 15.82
C GLN A 80 14.91 -4.99 16.30
N MET A 81 14.66 -4.75 17.57
CA MET A 81 13.30 -4.70 18.13
C MET A 81 12.55 -3.48 17.59
N GLN A 82 13.18 -2.31 17.59
CA GLN A 82 12.56 -1.09 17.06
C GLN A 82 12.30 -1.17 15.55
N PHE A 83 13.15 -1.86 14.78
CA PHE A 83 12.87 -2.17 13.37
C PHE A 83 11.53 -2.89 13.20
N VAL A 84 11.21 -3.86 14.06
CA VAL A 84 9.94 -4.60 13.99
C VAL A 84 8.75 -3.68 14.27
N GLU A 85 8.83 -2.85 15.32
CA GLU A 85 7.72 -1.92 15.64
C GLU A 85 7.50 -0.88 14.54
N THR A 86 8.58 -0.33 13.98
CA THR A 86 8.51 0.58 12.84
C THR A 86 7.92 -0.11 11.61
N TYR A 87 8.25 -1.37 11.35
CA TYR A 87 7.72 -2.13 10.21
C TYR A 87 6.22 -2.47 10.37
N LYS A 88 5.76 -2.70 11.62
CA LYS A 88 4.33 -2.83 11.92
C LYS A 88 3.58 -1.52 11.63
N ALA A 89 4.12 -0.38 12.10
CA ALA A 89 3.51 0.92 11.85
C ALA A 89 3.39 1.25 10.35
N TRP A 90 4.37 0.84 9.54
CA TRP A 90 4.32 0.95 8.08
C TRP A 90 3.09 0.25 7.47
N GLN A 91 2.65 -0.88 8.00
CA GLN A 91 1.50 -1.62 7.46
C GLN A 91 0.20 -0.81 7.50
N HIS A 92 0.10 0.18 8.38
CA HIS A 92 -1.07 1.03 8.51
C HIS A 92 -1.10 2.19 7.51
N ILE A 93 0.00 2.45 6.79
CA ILE A 93 0.08 3.54 5.81
C ILE A 93 0.41 3.08 4.39
N GLU A 94 0.89 1.86 4.20
CA GLU A 94 1.31 1.34 2.89
C GLU A 94 0.22 1.43 1.83
N MET A 95 -1.05 1.37 2.22
CA MET A 95 -2.19 1.50 1.31
C MET A 95 -2.44 2.94 0.80
N PHE A 96 -1.84 3.96 1.40
CA PHE A 96 -2.11 5.37 1.06
C PHE A 96 -1.03 5.93 0.11
N ASN A 97 -0.92 5.33 -1.10
CA ASN A 97 0.09 5.72 -2.09
C ASN A 97 -0.46 6.78 -3.07
N ILE A 98 -1.14 7.80 -2.56
CA ILE A 98 -1.78 8.88 -3.33
C ILE A 98 -1.06 10.22 -3.18
N GLY A 99 -1.30 11.11 -4.14
CA GLY A 99 -0.73 12.46 -4.13
C GLY A 99 0.79 12.44 -4.15
N TYR A 100 1.43 13.13 -3.21
CA TYR A 100 2.89 13.23 -3.17
C TYR A 100 3.57 11.90 -2.87
N ALA A 101 2.91 10.97 -2.15
CA ALA A 101 3.46 9.63 -1.92
C ALA A 101 3.65 8.86 -3.24
N GLU A 102 2.70 8.94 -4.17
CA GLU A 102 2.82 8.39 -5.52
C GLU A 102 3.92 9.10 -6.32
N GLU A 103 3.93 10.44 -6.30
CA GLU A 103 4.90 11.26 -7.05
C GLU A 103 6.36 10.92 -6.70
N ILE A 104 6.66 10.70 -5.42
CA ILE A 104 8.01 10.35 -4.98
C ILE A 104 8.31 8.84 -4.97
N TYR A 105 7.39 7.99 -5.42
CA TYR A 105 7.50 6.53 -5.34
C TYR A 105 7.67 6.01 -3.90
N TYR A 106 6.93 6.60 -2.96
CA TYR A 106 7.12 6.38 -1.52
C TYR A 106 7.04 4.90 -1.15
N ALA A 107 5.94 4.21 -1.49
CA ALA A 107 5.77 2.79 -1.21
C ALA A 107 6.91 1.94 -1.80
N SER A 108 7.35 2.25 -3.03
CA SER A 108 8.46 1.54 -3.69
C SER A 108 9.82 1.79 -3.02
N LYS A 109 10.05 2.97 -2.45
CA LYS A 109 11.28 3.27 -1.71
C LYS A 109 11.28 2.65 -0.32
N MET A 110 10.11 2.39 0.25
CA MET A 110 9.97 1.85 1.60
C MET A 110 9.95 0.32 1.64
N ASN A 111 9.24 -0.36 0.70
CA ASN A 111 8.93 -1.78 0.89
C ASN A 111 8.88 -2.60 -0.42
N ILE A 112 9.95 -2.58 -1.22
CA ILE A 112 10.10 -3.48 -2.38
C ILE A 112 10.93 -4.71 -1.99
N TYR A 113 10.30 -5.86 -1.88
CA TYR A 113 10.97 -7.14 -1.61
C TYR A 113 10.82 -8.13 -2.78
N PRO A 114 11.74 -9.11 -2.93
CA PRO A 114 12.87 -9.37 -2.04
C PRO A 114 13.99 -8.33 -2.15
N ALA A 115 14.76 -8.18 -1.08
CA ALA A 115 15.93 -7.32 -1.08
C ALA A 115 16.98 -7.78 -2.13
N ASN A 116 17.55 -6.84 -2.86
CA ASN A 116 18.66 -7.12 -3.78
C ASN A 116 20.00 -7.07 -3.04
N VAL A 117 20.37 -8.18 -2.42
CA VAL A 117 21.61 -8.31 -1.62
C VAL A 117 22.85 -7.91 -2.40
N SER A 118 22.95 -8.25 -3.69
CA SER A 118 24.07 -7.86 -4.52
C SER A 118 24.21 -6.34 -4.63
N ARG A 119 23.07 -5.67 -4.89
CA ARG A 119 23.02 -4.20 -5.00
C ARG A 119 23.30 -3.52 -3.65
N ILE A 120 22.79 -4.07 -2.55
CA ILE A 120 23.10 -3.58 -1.20
C ILE A 120 24.61 -3.63 -0.95
N ASN A 121 25.27 -4.75 -1.25
CA ASN A 121 26.71 -4.90 -1.06
C ASN A 121 27.53 -3.99 -1.99
N GLU A 122 27.07 -3.74 -3.21
CA GLU A 122 27.66 -2.73 -4.10
C GLU A 122 27.55 -1.33 -3.50
N ASN A 123 26.37 -0.99 -2.98
CA ASN A 123 26.10 0.31 -2.38
C ASN A 123 26.95 0.55 -1.12
N ILE A 124 27.09 -0.43 -0.24
CA ILE A 124 27.95 -0.33 0.96
C ILE A 124 29.37 0.11 0.58
N ASN A 125 29.89 -0.35 -0.55
CA ASN A 125 31.24 -0.03 -1.02
C ASN A 125 31.29 1.20 -1.95
N SER A 126 30.16 1.87 -2.20
CA SER A 126 30.07 3.03 -3.08
C SER A 126 30.12 4.34 -2.30
N ASN A 127 30.83 5.33 -2.86
CA ASN A 127 30.88 6.69 -2.30
C ASN A 127 29.78 7.62 -2.85
N ASN A 128 28.97 7.15 -3.81
CA ASN A 128 27.93 7.94 -4.45
C ASN A 128 26.74 7.05 -4.82
N ILE A 129 25.67 7.09 -4.02
CA ILE A 129 24.47 6.29 -4.18
C ILE A 129 23.30 7.24 -4.44
N ASP A 130 22.68 7.12 -5.61
CA ASP A 130 21.43 7.82 -5.92
C ASP A 130 20.23 6.93 -5.57
N LEU A 131 19.70 7.08 -4.36
CA LEU A 131 18.52 6.37 -3.87
C LEU A 131 17.20 7.04 -4.30
N ASP A 132 17.25 8.28 -4.77
CA ASP A 132 16.05 9.07 -5.06
C ASP A 132 15.51 8.88 -6.47
N ASN A 133 16.41 8.93 -7.46
CA ASN A 133 16.00 9.05 -8.86
C ASN A 133 16.26 7.78 -9.68
N ASN A 134 16.75 6.71 -9.03
CA ASN A 134 17.10 5.47 -9.71
C ASN A 134 16.20 4.31 -9.25
N PRO A 135 15.17 3.92 -10.04
CA PRO A 135 14.29 2.80 -9.69
C PRO A 135 15.01 1.46 -9.46
N ASN A 136 16.22 1.27 -10.03
CA ASN A 136 17.03 0.07 -9.76
C ASN A 136 17.54 0.00 -8.31
N GLN A 137 17.41 1.07 -7.54
CA GLN A 137 17.77 1.11 -6.13
C GLN A 137 16.59 0.77 -5.19
N PHE A 138 15.34 0.68 -5.66
CA PHE A 138 14.19 0.43 -4.80
C PHE A 138 14.33 -0.87 -4.00
N SER A 139 14.83 -1.95 -4.58
CA SER A 139 15.07 -3.21 -3.88
C SER A 139 16.37 -3.24 -3.05
N ALA A 140 17.07 -2.12 -2.95
CA ALA A 140 18.28 -1.97 -2.12
C ALA A 140 18.10 -0.90 -1.02
N GLN A 141 16.89 -0.43 -0.77
CA GLN A 141 16.57 0.55 0.27
C GLN A 141 15.30 0.13 1.04
N GLY A 142 14.90 0.93 2.02
CA GLY A 142 13.72 0.70 2.84
C GLY A 142 13.83 -0.54 3.73
N PHE A 143 12.67 -1.04 4.16
CA PHE A 143 12.58 -2.17 5.09
C PHE A 143 13.31 -3.42 4.62
N PRO A 144 13.19 -3.88 3.35
CA PRO A 144 13.86 -5.11 2.93
C PRO A 144 15.38 -5.03 2.97
N ALA A 145 15.97 -3.87 2.67
CA ALA A 145 17.41 -3.69 2.77
C ALA A 145 17.87 -3.62 4.23
N ILE A 146 17.12 -2.98 5.09
CA ILE A 146 17.40 -2.92 6.54
C ILE A 146 17.21 -4.29 7.18
N ASP A 147 16.17 -5.06 6.78
CA ASP A 147 15.99 -6.46 7.19
C ASP A 147 17.25 -7.30 6.91
N TYR A 148 17.81 -7.20 5.70
CA TYR A 148 19.06 -7.85 5.39
C TYR A 148 20.23 -7.38 6.27
N LEU A 149 20.37 -6.07 6.47
CA LEU A 149 21.47 -5.50 7.24
C LEU A 149 21.42 -5.89 8.73
N LEU A 150 20.23 -5.99 9.31
CA LEU A 150 20.05 -6.30 10.73
C LEU A 150 19.93 -7.78 11.05
N PHE A 151 19.56 -8.65 10.06
CA PHE A 151 19.27 -10.05 10.35
C PHE A 151 19.94 -11.03 9.36
N GLY A 152 20.39 -10.59 8.19
CA GLY A 152 20.88 -11.48 7.12
C GLY A 152 22.35 -11.32 6.71
N ILE A 153 23.02 -10.23 7.09
CA ILE A 153 24.31 -9.84 6.51
C ILE A 153 25.47 -10.78 6.85
N ALA A 154 25.42 -11.47 7.98
CA ALA A 154 26.52 -12.31 8.46
C ALA A 154 26.08 -13.68 8.98
N GLY A 155 24.87 -14.14 8.66
CA GLY A 155 24.30 -15.39 9.14
C GLY A 155 23.35 -15.19 10.33
N ASP A 156 23.10 -16.26 11.12
CA ASP A 156 21.91 -16.43 11.90
C ASP A 156 22.03 -15.99 13.37
N THR A 157 23.17 -15.40 13.81
CA THR A 157 23.32 -14.97 15.21
C THR A 157 23.68 -13.51 15.35
N ASN A 158 23.15 -12.87 16.41
CA ASN A 158 23.41 -11.46 16.70
C ASN A 158 24.91 -11.19 16.94
N GLU A 159 25.69 -12.16 17.45
CA GLU A 159 27.13 -12.01 17.63
C GLU A 159 27.87 -11.92 16.28
N THR A 160 27.45 -12.72 15.28
CA THR A 160 28.05 -12.64 13.94
C THR A 160 27.67 -11.36 13.23
N ILE A 161 26.42 -10.91 13.34
CA ILE A 161 25.95 -9.62 12.82
C ILE A 161 26.70 -8.47 13.48
N LEU A 162 26.80 -8.45 14.82
CA LEU A 162 27.54 -7.45 15.58
C LEU A 162 29.00 -7.34 15.14
N SER A 163 29.64 -8.49 14.81
CA SER A 163 31.02 -8.51 14.36
C SER A 163 31.25 -7.67 13.10
N ILE A 164 30.27 -7.59 12.18
CA ILE A 164 30.33 -6.74 10.98
C ILE A 164 30.39 -5.26 11.36
N TYR A 165 29.59 -4.85 12.34
CA TYR A 165 29.50 -3.45 12.78
C TYR A 165 30.66 -3.03 13.68
N THR A 166 31.32 -3.95 14.36
CA THR A 166 32.48 -3.68 15.24
C THR A 166 33.80 -3.68 14.51
N GLN A 167 33.91 -4.23 13.27
CA GLN A 167 35.07 -4.10 12.41
C GLN A 167 35.20 -2.64 11.95
N ASP A 168 36.43 -2.10 12.00
CA ASP A 168 36.71 -0.72 11.59
C ASP A 168 35.71 0.33 12.16
N GLN A 169 35.76 0.52 13.47
CA GLN A 169 34.80 1.38 14.18
C GLN A 169 34.79 2.84 13.69
N GLN A 170 35.84 3.33 13.05
CA GLN A 170 35.93 4.73 12.57
C GLN A 170 35.26 4.93 11.20
N ASN A 171 35.29 3.91 10.34
CA ASN A 171 34.78 4.00 8.96
C ASN A 171 33.95 2.77 8.58
N ASN A 172 33.01 2.34 9.43
CA ASN A 172 32.18 1.19 9.15
C ASN A 172 31.16 1.51 8.02
N LEU A 173 31.46 1.05 6.81
CA LEU A 173 30.66 1.31 5.62
C LEU A 173 29.25 0.72 5.72
N THR A 174 29.11 -0.42 6.39
CA THR A 174 27.80 -1.06 6.59
C THR A 174 26.91 -0.21 7.51
N LEU A 175 27.46 0.29 8.62
CA LEU A 175 26.73 1.20 9.52
C LEU A 175 26.38 2.50 8.83
N ASN A 176 27.30 3.07 8.04
CA ASN A 176 27.04 4.27 7.27
C ASN A 176 25.87 4.07 6.29
N TYR A 177 25.84 2.92 5.61
CA TYR A 177 24.73 2.60 4.69
C TYR A 177 23.40 2.43 5.42
N LEU A 178 23.37 1.70 6.52
CA LEU A 178 22.20 1.56 7.39
C LEU A 178 21.68 2.92 7.85
N THR A 179 22.59 3.81 8.28
CA THR A 179 22.24 5.19 8.68
C THR A 179 21.60 5.96 7.53
N ILE A 180 22.17 5.90 6.32
CA ILE A 180 21.62 6.55 5.13
C ILE A 180 20.20 6.06 4.86
N LEU A 181 19.95 4.75 4.94
CA LEU A 181 18.63 4.17 4.67
C LEU A 181 17.57 4.67 5.66
N ILE A 182 17.87 4.64 6.96
CA ILE A 182 16.93 5.08 8.01
C ILE A 182 16.62 6.58 7.87
N LEU A 183 17.64 7.43 7.71
CA LEU A 183 17.44 8.87 7.51
C LEU A 183 16.66 9.17 6.22
N LYS A 184 16.80 8.32 5.20
CA LYS A 184 16.05 8.47 3.95
C LYS A 184 14.57 8.12 4.15
N MET A 185 14.26 7.10 4.93
CA MET A 185 12.88 6.77 5.29
C MET A 185 12.24 7.95 6.04
N ILE A 186 12.89 8.52 7.03
CA ILE A 186 12.42 9.71 7.77
C ILE A 186 12.15 10.86 6.80
N THR A 187 13.13 11.25 5.99
CA THR A 187 12.98 12.39 5.06
C THR A 187 11.82 12.20 4.07
N ASN A 188 11.61 10.98 3.57
CA ASN A 188 10.50 10.70 2.67
C ASN A 188 9.15 10.78 3.41
N THR A 189 9.09 10.29 4.64
CA THR A 189 7.88 10.33 5.50
C THR A 189 7.51 11.76 5.86
N ASP A 190 8.47 12.57 6.32
CA ASP A 190 8.27 14.01 6.58
C ASP A 190 7.63 14.73 5.39
N SER A 191 8.16 14.44 4.18
CA SER A 191 7.65 15.06 2.96
C SER A 191 6.21 14.67 2.63
N VAL A 192 5.80 13.44 2.93
CA VAL A 192 4.41 12.98 2.76
C VAL A 192 3.49 13.59 3.80
N ILE A 193 3.93 13.70 5.06
CA ILE A 193 3.16 14.36 6.13
C ILE A 193 2.97 15.84 5.81
N ASP A 194 4.03 16.55 5.43
CA ASP A 194 3.97 17.95 5.02
C ASP A 194 2.96 18.18 3.88
N TYR A 195 2.91 17.26 2.92
CA TYR A 195 1.91 17.31 1.84
C TYR A 195 0.49 17.18 2.38
N TRP A 196 0.22 16.21 3.26
CA TRP A 196 -1.10 16.03 3.86
C TRP A 196 -1.53 17.25 4.68
N GLU A 197 -0.63 17.83 5.49
CA GLU A 197 -0.92 19.02 6.28
C GLU A 197 -1.33 20.23 5.41
N GLN A 198 -0.70 20.37 4.24
CA GLN A 198 -0.94 21.48 3.33
C GLN A 198 -2.18 21.27 2.43
N ASN A 199 -2.53 20.01 2.08
CA ASN A 199 -3.52 19.71 1.03
C ASN A 199 -4.78 19.01 1.56
N LYS A 200 -4.87 18.66 2.84
CA LYS A 200 -6.00 17.90 3.40
C LYS A 200 -7.37 18.54 3.16
N ASP A 201 -7.48 19.87 3.29
CA ASP A 201 -8.74 20.56 3.12
C ASP A 201 -9.22 20.54 1.65
N ASP A 202 -8.31 20.71 0.70
CA ASP A 202 -8.61 20.60 -0.73
C ASP A 202 -8.98 19.17 -1.08
N PHE A 203 -8.28 18.17 -0.51
CA PHE A 203 -8.58 16.77 -0.69
C PHE A 203 -9.98 16.40 -0.13
N ILE A 204 -10.33 16.80 1.09
CA ILE A 204 -11.64 16.57 1.70
C ILE A 204 -12.75 17.22 0.87
N ASN A 205 -12.54 18.44 0.38
CA ASN A 205 -13.53 19.17 -0.41
C ASN A 205 -13.68 18.64 -1.85
N SER A 206 -12.75 17.82 -2.35
CA SER A 206 -12.87 17.12 -3.64
C SER A 206 -13.81 15.90 -3.56
N SER A 207 -15.03 16.13 -3.07
CA SER A 207 -16.03 15.09 -2.75
C SER A 207 -16.93 14.68 -3.91
N GLY A 208 -16.58 15.06 -5.15
CA GLY A 208 -17.34 14.72 -6.36
C GLY A 208 -17.30 13.22 -6.69
N ASN A 209 -17.81 12.87 -7.88
CA ASN A 209 -17.85 11.51 -8.40
C ASN A 209 -17.12 11.39 -9.76
N THR A 210 -15.96 11.99 -9.88
CA THR A 210 -15.10 11.88 -11.07
C THR A 210 -13.89 11.04 -10.74
N SER A 211 -13.18 10.53 -11.75
CA SER A 211 -11.95 9.73 -11.56
C SER A 211 -10.85 10.47 -10.78
N SER A 212 -10.88 11.80 -10.77
CA SER A 212 -9.94 12.63 -10.00
C SER A 212 -10.48 13.08 -8.65
N SER A 213 -11.67 12.65 -8.24
CA SER A 213 -12.24 12.96 -6.92
C SER A 213 -11.57 12.11 -5.85
N SER A 214 -11.43 12.67 -4.65
CA SER A 214 -10.67 12.05 -3.55
C SER A 214 -11.17 10.66 -3.17
N LEU A 215 -12.48 10.46 -3.15
CA LEU A 215 -13.04 9.14 -2.87
C LEU A 215 -12.64 8.10 -3.92
N ASN A 216 -12.65 8.46 -5.20
CA ASN A 216 -12.27 7.56 -6.27
C ASN A 216 -10.79 7.18 -6.19
N MET A 217 -9.90 8.14 -5.89
CA MET A 217 -8.48 7.87 -5.68
C MET A 217 -8.26 6.96 -4.47
N LEU A 218 -8.85 7.28 -3.31
CA LEU A 218 -8.73 6.45 -2.09
C LEU A 218 -9.25 5.03 -2.29
N ALA A 219 -10.43 4.88 -2.91
CA ALA A 219 -11.01 3.56 -3.14
C ALA A 219 -10.18 2.72 -4.11
N ASN A 220 -9.61 3.32 -5.17
CA ASN A 220 -8.72 2.61 -6.09
C ASN A 220 -7.41 2.18 -5.41
N ASP A 221 -6.75 3.08 -4.66
CA ASP A 221 -5.52 2.74 -3.93
C ASP A 221 -5.74 1.65 -2.88
N PHE A 222 -6.85 1.75 -2.13
CA PHE A 222 -7.24 0.74 -1.16
C PHE A 222 -7.44 -0.64 -1.81
N VAL A 223 -8.19 -0.71 -2.91
CA VAL A 223 -8.43 -1.96 -3.64
C VAL A 223 -7.14 -2.48 -4.27
N TYR A 224 -6.33 -1.61 -4.86
CA TYR A 224 -5.03 -1.96 -5.41
C TYR A 224 -4.11 -2.56 -4.32
N TYR A 225 -4.03 -1.92 -3.16
CA TYR A 225 -3.23 -2.42 -2.06
C TYR A 225 -3.71 -3.80 -1.57
N TYR A 226 -5.02 -3.95 -1.34
CA TYR A 226 -5.58 -5.22 -0.90
C TYR A 226 -5.33 -6.35 -1.91
N GLU A 227 -5.45 -6.06 -3.21
CA GLU A 227 -5.22 -7.02 -4.29
C GLU A 227 -3.73 -7.29 -4.52
N LYS A 228 -2.91 -6.25 -4.70
CA LYS A 228 -1.50 -6.39 -5.11
C LYS A 228 -0.55 -6.40 -3.91
N GLY A 229 -0.68 -5.46 -2.99
CA GLY A 229 0.18 -5.36 -1.82
C GLY A 229 -0.02 -6.54 -0.87
N LEU A 230 -1.26 -6.78 -0.45
CA LEU A 230 -1.57 -7.78 0.55
C LEU A 230 -1.72 -9.18 -0.08
N ARG A 231 -2.71 -9.41 -0.93
CA ARG A 231 -3.00 -10.74 -1.48
C ARG A 231 -1.85 -11.28 -2.33
N ALA A 232 -1.39 -10.48 -3.31
CA ALA A 232 -0.39 -10.99 -4.26
C ALA A 232 1.02 -10.97 -3.68
N ASN A 233 1.50 -9.85 -3.17
CA ASN A 233 2.90 -9.73 -2.75
C ASN A 233 3.18 -10.50 -1.47
N LYS A 234 2.32 -10.38 -0.42
CA LYS A 234 2.58 -11.06 0.86
C LYS A 234 2.33 -12.57 0.81
N ILE A 235 1.37 -13.04 -0.02
CA ILE A 235 0.93 -14.45 -0.02
C ILE A 235 1.14 -15.12 -1.37
N GLY A 236 0.55 -14.58 -2.45
CA GLY A 236 0.39 -15.30 -3.72
C GLY A 236 1.69 -15.54 -4.48
N ILE A 237 2.54 -14.52 -4.61
CA ILE A 237 3.84 -14.63 -5.30
C ILE A 237 4.77 -15.59 -4.56
N PRO A 238 4.99 -15.45 -3.23
CA PRO A 238 5.81 -16.39 -2.50
C PRO A 238 5.29 -17.84 -2.56
N ALA A 239 3.97 -18.03 -2.45
CA ALA A 239 3.33 -19.34 -2.51
C ALA A 239 3.30 -19.96 -3.91
N GLY A 240 3.63 -19.21 -4.96
CA GLY A 240 3.71 -19.71 -6.33
C GLY A 240 2.38 -19.83 -7.04
N VAL A 241 1.37 -19.01 -6.72
CA VAL A 241 0.04 -19.07 -7.35
C VAL A 241 0.12 -18.96 -8.88
N TRP A 242 0.97 -18.11 -9.42
CA TRP A 242 1.13 -17.89 -10.86
C TRP A 242 2.38 -18.57 -11.46
N SER A 243 3.22 -19.20 -10.62
CA SER A 243 4.52 -19.74 -11.05
C SER A 243 4.99 -20.84 -10.09
N GLY A 244 6.30 -20.99 -9.86
CA GLY A 244 6.83 -21.84 -8.79
C GLY A 244 6.86 -21.15 -7.43
N GLU A 245 7.05 -21.92 -6.39
CA GLU A 245 7.24 -21.43 -5.01
C GLU A 245 8.53 -20.61 -4.90
N TYR A 246 8.44 -19.47 -4.20
CA TYR A 246 9.56 -18.55 -3.94
C TYR A 246 9.59 -18.18 -2.47
N PRO A 247 10.05 -19.08 -1.59
CA PRO A 247 10.08 -18.84 -0.14
C PRO A 247 10.99 -17.68 0.28
N ASP A 248 11.89 -17.25 -0.61
CA ASP A 248 12.78 -16.09 -0.45
C ASP A 248 12.12 -14.75 -0.85
N LYS A 249 10.90 -14.78 -1.38
CA LYS A 249 10.12 -13.57 -1.73
C LYS A 249 9.08 -13.19 -0.69
N VAL A 250 9.13 -13.75 0.51
CA VAL A 250 8.28 -13.33 1.61
C VAL A 250 8.74 -11.97 2.17
N GLU A 251 7.81 -11.19 2.67
CA GLU A 251 8.10 -9.96 3.38
C GLU A 251 8.88 -10.27 4.67
N ALA A 252 9.87 -9.43 5.02
CA ALA A 252 10.77 -9.62 6.15
C ALA A 252 11.48 -11.00 6.13
N TYR A 253 12.04 -11.38 4.99
CA TYR A 253 12.64 -12.70 4.76
C TYR A 253 13.78 -13.04 5.75
N PHE A 254 14.64 -12.08 6.08
CA PHE A 254 15.80 -12.31 6.93
C PHE A 254 15.44 -12.36 8.41
N LYS A 255 14.55 -11.50 8.89
CA LYS A 255 13.95 -11.61 10.24
C LYS A 255 13.10 -12.88 10.35
N GLY A 256 12.32 -13.14 9.33
CA GLY A 256 11.61 -14.39 9.07
C GLY A 256 10.33 -14.57 9.87
N ASP A 257 10.38 -14.52 11.19
CA ASP A 257 9.27 -14.86 12.11
C ASP A 257 8.23 -13.74 12.30
N ILE A 258 8.24 -12.72 11.46
CA ILE A 258 7.26 -11.61 11.50
C ILE A 258 6.39 -11.49 10.23
N SER A 259 6.59 -12.34 9.22
CA SER A 259 5.81 -12.26 7.97
C SER A 259 4.29 -12.36 8.24
N LYS A 260 3.87 -13.27 9.14
CA LYS A 260 2.46 -13.38 9.57
C LYS A 260 2.01 -12.13 10.32
N LEU A 261 2.82 -11.63 11.25
CA LEU A 261 2.51 -10.43 12.04
C LEU A 261 2.24 -9.24 11.11
N LEU A 262 3.14 -8.95 10.16
CA LEU A 262 2.98 -7.85 9.21
C LEU A 262 1.73 -8.02 8.33
N THR A 263 1.40 -9.24 7.94
CA THR A 263 0.17 -9.52 7.17
C THR A 263 -1.09 -9.26 7.98
N LEU A 264 -1.09 -9.59 9.28
CA LEU A 264 -2.22 -9.33 10.18
C LEU A 264 -2.40 -7.85 10.45
N GLU A 265 -1.32 -7.09 10.68
CA GLU A 265 -1.36 -5.62 10.81
C GLU A 265 -1.93 -4.96 9.54
N ALA A 266 -1.53 -5.45 8.37
CA ALA A 266 -2.06 -4.96 7.09
C ALA A 266 -3.56 -5.25 6.92
N LEU A 267 -4.04 -6.43 7.32
CA LEU A 267 -5.46 -6.77 7.31
C LEU A 267 -6.25 -5.90 8.29
N GLU A 268 -5.73 -5.68 9.49
CA GLU A 268 -6.34 -4.79 10.48
C GLU A 268 -6.45 -3.36 9.96
N ALA A 269 -5.39 -2.85 9.33
CA ALA A 269 -5.39 -1.53 8.71
C ALA A 269 -6.46 -1.40 7.63
N CYS A 270 -6.62 -2.42 6.76
CA CYS A 270 -7.64 -2.45 5.73
C CYS A 270 -9.07 -2.46 6.32
N ASP A 271 -9.32 -3.28 7.34
CA ASP A 271 -10.62 -3.35 8.02
C ASP A 271 -10.98 -2.02 8.70
N LYS A 272 -10.04 -1.43 9.45
CA LYS A 272 -10.24 -0.12 10.10
C LYS A 272 -10.54 0.99 9.08
N PHE A 273 -9.78 1.04 8.00
CA PHE A 273 -10.01 2.02 6.94
C PHE A 273 -11.39 1.86 6.30
N PHE A 274 -11.77 0.63 5.96
CA PHE A 274 -13.08 0.33 5.36
C PHE A 274 -14.24 0.73 6.27
N ARG A 275 -14.13 0.44 7.58
CA ARG A 275 -15.17 0.75 8.58
C ARG A 275 -15.13 2.20 9.08
N GLY A 276 -14.15 3.01 8.71
CA GLY A 276 -14.00 4.37 9.25
C GLY A 276 -13.55 4.43 10.72
N ILE A 277 -12.98 3.34 11.26
CA ILE A 277 -12.50 3.28 12.65
C ILE A 277 -11.25 4.16 12.80
N HIS A 278 -11.29 5.09 13.75
CA HIS A 278 -10.16 5.98 14.02
C HIS A 278 -8.87 5.19 14.31
N PHE A 279 -7.73 5.72 13.90
CA PHE A 279 -6.44 5.06 14.10
C PHE A 279 -6.18 4.67 15.57
N ASN A 280 -6.64 5.48 16.52
CA ASN A 280 -6.55 5.17 17.96
C ASN A 280 -7.45 3.99 18.42
N GLY A 281 -8.34 3.50 17.55
CA GLY A 281 -9.21 2.35 17.81
C GLY A 281 -10.31 2.54 18.86
N GLN A 282 -10.56 3.78 19.32
CA GLN A 282 -11.52 4.07 20.40
C GLN A 282 -12.85 4.62 19.94
N THR A 283 -12.88 5.18 18.75
CA THR A 283 -14.06 5.78 18.12
C THR A 283 -14.11 5.39 16.65
N ASP A 284 -15.28 5.46 16.06
CA ASP A 284 -15.55 5.32 14.65
C ASP A 284 -16.20 6.59 14.09
N GLY A 285 -16.08 6.78 12.81
CA GLY A 285 -16.71 7.82 12.02
C GLY A 285 -17.17 7.23 10.70
N GLU A 286 -17.65 8.07 9.79
CA GLU A 286 -18.09 7.63 8.46
C GLU A 286 -16.95 6.92 7.69
N GLY A 287 -17.23 5.70 7.19
CA GLY A 287 -16.35 4.88 6.39
C GLY A 287 -17.00 4.41 5.08
N LEU A 288 -16.26 3.63 4.30
CA LEU A 288 -16.84 2.97 3.12
C LEU A 288 -17.98 2.01 3.50
N TYR A 289 -17.91 1.41 4.69
CA TYR A 289 -18.96 0.59 5.26
C TYR A 289 -20.28 1.37 5.35
N ASP A 290 -20.27 2.56 5.95
CA ASP A 290 -21.47 3.40 6.15
C ASP A 290 -22.04 3.88 4.83
N TYR A 291 -21.17 4.20 3.88
CA TYR A 291 -21.62 4.58 2.55
C TYR A 291 -22.33 3.43 1.83
N LEU A 292 -21.79 2.20 1.91
CA LEU A 292 -22.47 1.03 1.34
C LEU A 292 -23.77 0.71 2.06
N ALA A 293 -23.83 0.82 3.39
CA ALA A 293 -25.04 0.65 4.17
C ALA A 293 -26.14 1.67 3.77
N TYR A 294 -25.76 2.93 3.56
CA TYR A 294 -26.66 3.96 3.06
C TYR A 294 -27.23 3.61 1.67
N LEU A 295 -26.40 3.12 0.76
CA LEU A 295 -26.85 2.72 -0.58
C LEU A 295 -27.79 1.51 -0.54
N ASP A 296 -27.57 0.55 0.37
CA ASP A 296 -28.44 -0.59 0.60
C ASP A 296 -29.79 -0.12 1.17
N ASP A 297 -29.81 0.69 2.22
CA ASP A 297 -31.01 1.21 2.88
C ASP A 297 -31.87 2.08 1.94
N THR A 298 -31.26 2.80 1.03
CA THR A 298 -31.98 3.64 0.05
C THR A 298 -32.43 2.87 -1.19
N ASN A 299 -32.14 1.56 -1.26
CA ASN A 299 -32.40 0.72 -2.44
C ASN A 299 -31.84 1.35 -3.73
N TYR A 300 -30.64 1.92 -3.64
CA TYR A 300 -29.96 2.59 -4.76
C TYR A 300 -29.79 1.68 -5.98
N SER A 301 -29.70 0.37 -5.75
CA SER A 301 -29.67 -0.65 -6.79
C SER A 301 -30.63 -1.79 -6.50
N ASP A 302 -31.39 -2.23 -7.53
CA ASP A 302 -32.27 -3.41 -7.46
C ASP A 302 -31.49 -4.75 -7.50
N SER A 303 -30.17 -4.72 -7.62
CA SER A 303 -29.35 -5.93 -7.71
C SER A 303 -29.13 -6.56 -6.34
N SER A 304 -29.55 -7.82 -6.20
CA SER A 304 -29.30 -8.60 -4.97
C SER A 304 -27.82 -8.80 -4.63
N MET A 305 -26.93 -8.50 -5.56
CA MET A 305 -25.46 -8.58 -5.37
C MET A 305 -24.94 -7.51 -4.41
N PHE A 306 -25.67 -6.42 -4.18
CA PHE A 306 -25.25 -5.31 -3.35
C PHE A 306 -25.94 -5.29 -1.98
N ILE A 307 -26.97 -6.12 -1.76
CA ILE A 307 -27.66 -6.22 -0.48
C ILE A 307 -26.72 -6.81 0.57
N GLY A 308 -26.48 -6.07 1.66
CA GLY A 308 -25.60 -6.46 2.74
C GLY A 308 -24.11 -6.54 2.33
N LEU A 309 -23.71 -5.86 1.25
CA LEU A 309 -22.33 -5.90 0.74
C LEU A 309 -21.30 -5.43 1.79
N GLN A 310 -21.64 -4.43 2.60
CA GLN A 310 -20.80 -3.93 3.69
C GLN A 310 -20.45 -5.03 4.71
N ASP A 311 -21.44 -5.87 5.06
CA ASP A 311 -21.26 -6.99 5.99
C ASP A 311 -20.48 -8.15 5.34
N ASP A 312 -20.72 -8.39 4.05
CA ASP A 312 -19.97 -9.39 3.27
C ASP A 312 -18.49 -9.03 3.15
N ILE A 313 -18.15 -7.75 2.94
CA ILE A 313 -16.77 -7.27 2.91
C ILE A 313 -16.12 -7.44 4.28
N THR A 314 -16.80 -7.02 5.35
CA THR A 314 -16.34 -7.19 6.72
C THR A 314 -16.07 -8.66 7.07
N SER A 315 -17.01 -9.54 6.73
CA SER A 315 -16.84 -10.98 6.92
C SER A 315 -15.65 -11.55 6.14
N SER A 316 -15.32 -10.93 4.99
CA SER A 316 -14.12 -11.33 4.23
C SER A 316 -12.81 -10.97 4.93
N PHE A 317 -12.77 -9.80 5.61
CA PHE A 317 -11.61 -9.44 6.45
C PHE A 317 -11.47 -10.38 7.63
N ASP A 318 -12.57 -10.67 8.36
CA ASP A 318 -12.58 -11.59 9.50
C ASP A 318 -12.08 -13.00 9.10
N ASN A 319 -12.59 -13.54 7.97
CA ASN A 319 -12.17 -14.83 7.45
C ASN A 319 -10.69 -14.81 7.03
N SER A 320 -10.21 -13.71 6.46
CA SER A 320 -8.80 -13.56 6.07
C SER A 320 -7.89 -13.53 7.29
N VAL A 321 -8.26 -12.81 8.34
CA VAL A 321 -7.55 -12.79 9.64
C VAL A 321 -7.51 -14.19 10.26
N GLU A 322 -8.66 -14.89 10.34
CA GLU A 322 -8.72 -16.26 10.88
C GLU A 322 -7.78 -17.19 10.09
N LYS A 323 -7.81 -17.11 8.76
CA LYS A 323 -7.00 -17.97 7.91
C LYS A 323 -5.50 -17.69 8.04
N VAL A 324 -5.09 -16.41 8.03
CA VAL A 324 -3.69 -15.99 8.21
C VAL A 324 -3.18 -16.37 9.61
N ASN A 325 -4.00 -16.25 10.66
CA ASN A 325 -3.65 -16.69 12.01
C ASN A 325 -3.31 -18.19 12.10
N SER A 326 -3.87 -19.02 11.23
CA SER A 326 -3.58 -20.45 11.16
C SER A 326 -2.22 -20.81 10.55
N LEU A 327 -1.52 -19.83 9.93
CA LEU A 327 -0.22 -20.02 9.30
C LEU A 327 0.93 -19.99 10.34
N ASN A 328 2.10 -20.47 9.93
CA ASN A 328 3.34 -20.28 10.68
C ASN A 328 3.73 -18.79 10.71
N ASP A 329 4.38 -18.33 11.78
CA ASP A 329 4.86 -16.95 11.88
C ASP A 329 5.88 -16.60 10.78
N ASN A 330 6.65 -17.58 10.35
CA ASN A 330 7.58 -17.50 9.24
C ASN A 330 6.95 -18.10 7.97
N PHE A 331 6.58 -17.23 7.02
CA PHE A 331 5.96 -17.68 5.76
C PHE A 331 6.92 -18.46 4.86
N SER A 332 8.22 -18.19 4.89
CA SER A 332 9.21 -19.00 4.18
C SER A 332 9.18 -20.45 4.66
N THR A 333 9.16 -20.64 6.00
CA THR A 333 9.01 -21.96 6.61
C THR A 333 7.64 -22.59 6.26
N GLN A 334 6.57 -21.81 6.28
CA GLN A 334 5.23 -22.30 5.90
C GLN A 334 5.21 -22.84 4.46
N ILE A 335 5.80 -22.13 3.53
CA ILE A 335 5.89 -22.53 2.11
C ILE A 335 6.69 -23.82 1.99
N LEU A 336 7.86 -23.90 2.61
CA LEU A 336 8.75 -25.06 2.51
C LEU A 336 8.19 -26.33 3.17
N THR A 337 7.30 -26.20 4.15
CA THR A 337 6.78 -27.34 4.93
C THR A 337 5.36 -27.72 4.57
N GLU A 338 4.49 -26.77 4.31
CA GLU A 338 3.06 -27.00 4.02
C GLU A 338 2.46 -25.85 3.21
N ASN A 339 2.92 -25.68 1.96
CA ASN A 339 2.52 -24.58 1.08
C ASN A 339 1.02 -24.51 0.80
N ILE A 340 0.33 -25.65 0.88
CA ILE A 340 -1.13 -25.69 0.64
C ILE A 340 -1.89 -24.70 1.54
N LYS A 341 -1.43 -24.45 2.77
CA LYS A 341 -2.06 -23.47 3.66
C LYS A 341 -1.90 -22.03 3.18
N MET A 342 -0.77 -21.70 2.54
CA MET A 342 -0.57 -20.39 1.91
C MET A 342 -1.52 -20.20 0.73
N LEU A 343 -1.69 -21.23 -0.11
CA LEU A 343 -2.63 -21.19 -1.23
C LEU A 343 -4.08 -21.06 -0.75
N GLU A 344 -4.47 -21.76 0.31
CA GLU A 344 -5.79 -21.60 0.93
C GLU A 344 -5.98 -20.19 1.53
N ALA A 345 -4.93 -19.58 2.10
CA ALA A 345 -5.00 -18.18 2.58
C ALA A 345 -5.18 -17.19 1.41
N PHE A 346 -4.46 -17.42 0.31
CA PHE A 346 -4.65 -16.66 -0.92
C PHE A 346 -6.11 -16.72 -1.40
N ASP A 347 -6.70 -17.92 -1.47
CA ASP A 347 -8.08 -18.11 -1.94
C ASP A 347 -9.11 -17.40 -1.04
N VAL A 348 -8.89 -17.38 0.28
CA VAL A 348 -9.77 -16.67 1.21
C VAL A 348 -9.66 -15.15 1.02
N ILE A 349 -8.44 -14.61 0.91
CA ILE A 349 -8.22 -13.17 0.67
C ILE A 349 -8.77 -12.76 -0.70
N GLN A 350 -8.67 -13.62 -1.71
CA GLN A 350 -9.24 -13.38 -3.06
C GLN A 350 -10.75 -13.12 -3.02
N GLN A 351 -11.50 -13.71 -2.10
CA GLN A 351 -12.94 -13.42 -1.96
C GLN A 351 -13.18 -11.96 -1.57
N GLY A 352 -12.33 -11.39 -0.71
CA GLY A 352 -12.35 -9.97 -0.38
C GLY A 352 -12.05 -9.08 -1.59
N VAL A 353 -11.05 -9.48 -2.42
CA VAL A 353 -10.74 -8.75 -3.67
C VAL A 353 -11.96 -8.66 -4.58
N VAL A 354 -12.68 -9.75 -4.79
CA VAL A 354 -13.89 -9.75 -5.64
C VAL A 354 -14.94 -8.79 -5.09
N ARG A 355 -15.20 -8.80 -3.77
CA ARG A 355 -16.18 -7.91 -3.14
C ARG A 355 -15.77 -6.44 -3.23
N LEU A 356 -14.52 -6.14 -2.99
CA LEU A 356 -13.98 -4.77 -3.07
C LEU A 356 -13.92 -4.28 -4.53
N LYS A 357 -13.22 -5.00 -5.41
CA LYS A 357 -12.92 -4.57 -6.77
C LYS A 357 -14.14 -4.64 -7.69
N THR A 358 -14.90 -5.73 -7.62
CA THR A 358 -16.04 -5.94 -8.54
C THR A 358 -17.32 -5.33 -7.98
N ASN A 359 -17.65 -5.59 -6.71
CA ASN A 359 -18.96 -5.21 -6.18
C ASN A 359 -18.94 -3.77 -5.63
N MET A 360 -18.00 -3.43 -4.72
CA MET A 360 -17.94 -2.10 -4.10
C MET A 360 -17.65 -1.01 -5.14
N LEU A 361 -16.60 -1.14 -5.96
CA LEU A 361 -16.30 -0.11 -6.96
C LEU A 361 -17.46 0.05 -7.95
N SER A 362 -18.17 -1.05 -8.31
CA SER A 362 -19.32 -1.00 -9.22
C SER A 362 -20.50 -0.22 -8.63
N ILE A 363 -20.90 -0.48 -7.37
CA ILE A 363 -22.03 0.23 -6.75
C ILE A 363 -21.70 1.71 -6.47
N LEU A 364 -20.43 2.00 -6.17
CA LEU A 364 -19.94 3.37 -5.99
C LEU A 364 -19.76 4.13 -7.31
N GLY A 365 -19.91 3.46 -8.47
CA GLY A 365 -19.69 4.04 -9.78
C GLY A 365 -18.23 4.40 -10.06
N ILE A 366 -17.28 3.73 -9.38
CA ILE A 366 -15.85 3.97 -9.50
C ILE A 366 -15.25 3.02 -10.53
N SER A 367 -14.56 3.58 -11.54
CA SER A 367 -13.80 2.77 -12.50
C SER A 367 -12.42 2.42 -11.94
N VAL A 368 -11.98 1.18 -12.14
CA VAL A 368 -10.62 0.77 -11.84
C VAL A 368 -9.65 1.58 -12.71
N ASP A 369 -8.66 2.24 -12.11
CA ASP A 369 -7.68 3.10 -12.77
C ASP A 369 -6.28 2.48 -12.93
N TYR A 370 -6.08 1.26 -12.45
CA TYR A 370 -4.84 0.51 -12.58
C TYR A 370 -5.01 -0.72 -13.49
N TYR A 371 -3.90 -1.16 -14.09
CA TYR A 371 -3.89 -2.35 -14.93
C TYR A 371 -3.84 -3.62 -14.08
N ASP A 372 -4.77 -4.53 -14.37
CA ASP A 372 -4.73 -5.87 -13.84
C ASP A 372 -3.60 -6.66 -14.52
N ALA A 373 -2.58 -7.03 -13.76
CA ALA A 373 -1.43 -7.78 -14.28
C ALA A 373 -1.58 -9.30 -14.07
N ASP A 374 -2.73 -9.75 -13.58
CA ASP A 374 -2.96 -11.16 -13.20
C ASP A 374 -3.30 -12.05 -14.41
N GLY A 375 -3.50 -11.45 -15.60
CA GLY A 375 -3.73 -12.20 -16.84
C GLY A 375 -5.15 -12.77 -16.97
N ASP A 376 -6.12 -12.18 -16.28
CA ASP A 376 -7.55 -12.50 -16.42
C ASP A 376 -8.16 -11.92 -17.70
#